data_c675992ff32dc532f03cdacb64759f51
#
_entry.id   c675992ff32dc532f03cdacb64759f51
#
_cell.length_a   1.000
_cell.length_b   1.000
_cell.length_c   1.000
_cell.angle_alpha   90.00
_cell.angle_beta   90.00
_cell.angle_gamma   90.00
#
_symmetry.space_group_name_H-M   'P 1'
#
loop_
_entity.id
_entity.type
_entity.pdbx_description
1 polymer ?
#
loop_
_entity_poly.entity_id
_entity_poly.type
_entity_poly.pdbx_seq_one_letter_code
_entity_poly.pdbx_strand_id
1 'polypeptide(L)'
;MKLIVGLGNPGIEYQFTPHNLGFLAIDRIAGNLGVEVRNRQCRALTARTVIADQMVLLAKPETFMNLSGLSVRELVAEYEAKPESDLIVIQDELDFPLGTLRIHTRRSSAGHNGIESLIGALGTQDFLRIRIGVAPERKVGDGQSYLLAPLRKAELKVVDGILDTAEDAVKMILKDGPAAAMNRFNRKDESGQ
;
A
#
# COMPACT_ATOMS: atom_id res chain seq x y z
N MET A 1 12.75 3.55 13.14
CA MET A 1 11.30 3.30 12.95
C MET A 1 11.04 3.07 11.46
N LYS A 2 10.44 1.95 11.10
CA LYS A 2 9.97 1.73 9.73
C LYS A 2 8.54 2.25 9.60
N LEU A 3 8.27 2.98 8.52
CA LEU A 3 6.94 3.52 8.22
C LEU A 3 6.29 2.65 7.14
N ILE A 4 5.16 2.04 7.45
CA ILE A 4 4.37 1.27 6.48
C ILE A 4 3.06 2.01 6.27
N VAL A 5 2.90 2.59 5.10
CA VAL A 5 1.80 3.47 4.75
C VAL A 5 0.93 2.81 3.69
N GLY A 6 -0.33 2.57 4.01
CA GLY A 6 -1.34 2.17 3.03
C GLY A 6 -2.09 3.39 2.49
N LEU A 7 -2.22 3.49 1.18
CA LEU A 7 -2.95 4.58 0.54
C LEU A 7 -4.44 4.26 0.35
N GLY A 8 -5.28 5.25 0.51
CA GLY A 8 -6.71 5.17 0.34
C GLY A 8 -7.40 6.52 0.53
N ASN A 9 -8.71 6.53 0.38
CA ASN A 9 -9.55 7.68 0.69
C ASN A 9 -10.29 7.47 2.02
N PRO A 10 -10.41 8.49 2.87
CA PRO A 10 -11.21 8.40 4.08
C PRO A 10 -12.72 8.38 3.73
N GLY A 11 -13.47 7.69 4.54
CA GLY A 11 -14.92 7.58 4.41
C GLY A 11 -15.39 6.15 4.13
N ILE A 12 -16.53 5.80 4.72
CA ILE A 12 -17.07 4.44 4.63
C ILE A 12 -17.46 4.04 3.20
N GLU A 13 -17.83 5.01 2.37
CA GLU A 13 -18.17 4.83 0.97
C GLU A 13 -17.00 4.32 0.12
N TYR A 14 -15.76 4.54 0.55
CA TYR A 14 -14.54 4.11 -0.15
C TYR A 14 -13.95 2.81 0.39
N GLN A 15 -14.46 2.29 1.50
CA GLN A 15 -13.85 1.19 2.27
C GLN A 15 -13.49 -0.04 1.41
N PHE A 16 -14.38 -0.44 0.51
CA PHE A 16 -14.19 -1.63 -0.33
C PHE A 16 -14.04 -1.28 -1.80
N THR A 17 -13.39 -0.19 -2.09
CA THR A 17 -13.04 0.21 -3.46
C THR A 17 -11.62 -0.26 -3.81
N PRO A 18 -11.30 -0.44 -5.10
CA PRO A 18 -9.95 -0.77 -5.53
C PRO A 18 -8.88 0.22 -5.01
N HIS A 19 -9.22 1.52 -4.98
CA HIS A 19 -8.30 2.58 -4.56
C HIS A 19 -7.95 2.52 -3.07
N ASN A 20 -8.71 1.78 -2.27
CA ASN A 20 -8.47 1.61 -0.83
C ASN A 20 -7.76 0.28 -0.47
N LEU A 21 -7.19 -0.43 -1.42
CA LEU A 21 -6.47 -1.67 -1.11
C LEU A 21 -5.29 -1.45 -0.15
N GLY A 22 -4.64 -0.29 -0.22
CA GLY A 22 -3.61 0.07 0.75
C GLY A 22 -4.14 0.15 2.18
N PHE A 23 -5.31 0.75 2.38
CA PHE A 23 -5.96 0.80 3.70
C PHE A 23 -6.34 -0.59 4.19
N LEU A 24 -6.92 -1.41 3.32
CA LEU A 24 -7.30 -2.79 3.66
C LEU A 24 -6.08 -3.63 4.04
N ALA A 25 -4.95 -3.43 3.38
CA ALA A 25 -3.70 -4.12 3.71
C ALA A 25 -3.19 -3.72 5.12
N ILE A 26 -3.20 -2.45 5.45
CA ILE A 26 -2.83 -1.98 6.79
C ILE A 26 -3.77 -2.58 7.85
N ASP A 27 -5.07 -2.57 7.61
CA ASP A 27 -6.04 -3.14 8.53
C ASP A 27 -5.86 -4.66 8.70
N ARG A 28 -5.52 -5.39 7.63
CA ARG A 28 -5.20 -6.82 7.69
C ARG A 28 -3.97 -7.08 8.55
N ILE A 29 -2.89 -6.37 8.31
CA ILE A 29 -1.64 -6.51 9.09
C ILE A 29 -1.91 -6.19 10.57
N ALA A 30 -2.58 -5.09 10.85
CA ALA A 30 -2.90 -4.68 12.22
C ALA A 30 -3.78 -5.72 12.93
N GLY A 31 -4.82 -6.21 12.26
CA GLY A 31 -5.73 -7.22 12.80
C GLY A 31 -5.02 -8.52 13.15
N ASN A 32 -4.12 -9.00 12.29
CA ASN A 32 -3.34 -10.21 12.54
C ASN A 32 -2.32 -10.04 13.67
N LEU A 33 -1.88 -8.81 13.94
CA LEU A 33 -0.97 -8.48 15.05
C LEU A 33 -1.70 -8.08 16.32
N GLY A 34 -3.03 -8.03 16.31
CA GLY A 34 -3.85 -7.65 17.48
C GLY A 34 -3.71 -6.18 17.87
N VAL A 35 -3.39 -5.30 16.93
CA VAL A 35 -3.30 -3.85 17.17
C VAL A 35 -4.39 -3.10 16.40
N GLU A 36 -4.80 -1.95 16.92
CA GLU A 36 -5.80 -1.10 16.29
C GLU A 36 -5.17 0.17 15.72
N VAL A 37 -5.43 0.45 14.44
CA VAL A 37 -4.95 1.63 13.72
C VAL A 37 -5.92 2.79 13.99
N ARG A 38 -5.78 3.43 15.15
CA ARG A 38 -6.72 4.47 15.60
C ARG A 38 -6.07 5.72 16.20
N ASN A 39 -4.77 5.70 16.42
CA ASN A 39 -4.07 6.86 16.95
C ASN A 39 -3.90 7.92 15.86
N ARG A 40 -4.43 9.13 16.08
CA ARG A 40 -4.37 10.22 15.11
C ARG A 40 -3.10 11.04 15.29
N GLN A 41 -2.29 11.10 14.26
CA GLN A 41 -1.11 11.95 14.15
C GLN A 41 -0.76 12.19 12.69
N CYS A 42 -0.13 13.31 12.37
CA CYS A 42 0.35 13.60 11.01
C CYS A 42 -0.72 13.37 9.93
N ARG A 43 -1.96 13.75 10.21
CA ARG A 43 -3.11 13.57 9.30
C ARG A 43 -3.36 12.09 8.93
N ALA A 44 -3.00 11.16 9.80
CA ALA A 44 -3.18 9.74 9.59
C ALA A 44 -3.75 9.04 10.82
N LEU A 45 -4.40 7.90 10.59
CA LEU A 45 -4.63 6.90 11.62
C LEU A 45 -3.42 5.98 11.69
N THR A 46 -2.90 5.76 12.89
CA THR A 46 -1.65 5.02 13.08
C THR A 46 -1.75 3.99 14.20
N ALA A 47 -0.84 3.00 14.13
CA ALA A 47 -0.56 2.07 15.21
C ALA A 47 0.92 1.72 15.23
N ARG A 48 1.50 1.67 16.42
CA ARG A 48 2.87 1.16 16.62
C ARG A 48 2.81 -0.34 16.87
N THR A 49 3.74 -1.06 16.27
CA THR A 49 3.87 -2.51 16.47
C THR A 49 5.31 -2.95 16.21
N VAL A 50 5.55 -4.26 16.33
CA VAL A 50 6.83 -4.88 16.00
C VAL A 50 6.58 -5.94 14.94
N ILE A 51 7.35 -5.89 13.86
CA ILE A 51 7.34 -6.89 12.79
C ILE A 51 8.79 -7.29 12.51
N ALA A 52 9.09 -8.60 12.51
CA ALA A 52 10.44 -9.10 12.29
C ALA A 52 11.50 -8.41 13.17
N ASP A 53 11.19 -8.27 14.45
CA ASP A 53 12.03 -7.62 15.48
C ASP A 53 12.35 -6.13 15.21
N GLN A 54 11.62 -5.48 14.33
CA GLN A 54 11.77 -4.06 14.03
C GLN A 54 10.54 -3.27 14.49
N MET A 55 10.79 -2.08 15.04
CA MET A 55 9.73 -1.13 15.38
C MET A 55 9.11 -0.57 14.09
N VAL A 56 7.81 -0.65 14.00
CA VAL A 56 7.02 -0.27 12.83
C VAL A 56 5.88 0.67 13.23
N LEU A 57 5.66 1.70 12.43
CA LEU A 57 4.44 2.48 12.43
C LEU A 57 3.59 2.08 11.22
N LEU A 58 2.41 1.54 11.48
CA LEU A 58 1.38 1.34 10.46
C LEU A 58 0.59 2.64 10.33
N ALA A 59 0.34 3.10 9.11
CA ALA A 59 -0.35 4.37 8.89
C ALA A 59 -1.33 4.33 7.71
N LYS A 60 -2.49 4.92 7.92
CA LYS A 60 -3.49 5.21 6.90
C LYS A 60 -3.71 6.73 6.85
N PRO A 61 -3.18 7.46 5.85
CA PRO A 61 -3.46 8.88 5.69
C PRO A 61 -4.96 9.15 5.59
N GLU A 62 -5.49 10.06 6.43
CA GLU A 62 -6.90 10.48 6.38
C GLU A 62 -7.13 11.65 5.43
N THR A 63 -6.14 12.00 4.63
CA THR A 63 -6.27 12.93 3.52
C THR A 63 -6.98 12.26 2.35
N PHE A 64 -7.55 13.03 1.43
CA PHE A 64 -7.93 12.43 0.14
C PHE A 64 -6.69 11.95 -0.60
N MET A 65 -6.85 11.00 -1.53
CA MET A 65 -5.75 10.31 -2.21
C MET A 65 -4.72 11.28 -2.80
N ASN A 66 -5.17 12.31 -3.48
CA ASN A 66 -4.30 13.32 -4.11
C ASN A 66 -3.56 14.23 -3.11
N LEU A 67 -3.84 14.12 -1.82
CA LEU A 67 -3.19 14.86 -0.74
C LEU A 67 -2.40 13.95 0.22
N SER A 68 -2.25 12.68 -0.12
CA SER A 68 -1.55 11.68 0.71
C SER A 68 -0.12 12.12 1.06
N GLY A 69 0.54 12.84 0.17
CA GLY A 69 1.90 13.35 0.38
C GLY A 69 2.03 14.30 1.57
N LEU A 70 0.99 15.05 1.92
CA LEU A 70 1.00 15.92 3.09
C LEU A 70 1.21 15.11 4.37
N SER A 71 0.43 14.04 4.54
CA SER A 71 0.53 13.15 5.69
C SER A 71 1.87 12.43 5.74
N VAL A 72 2.29 11.85 4.63
CA VAL A 72 3.54 11.06 4.59
C VAL A 72 4.75 11.94 4.86
N ARG A 73 4.79 13.17 4.34
CA ARG A 73 5.86 14.12 4.64
C ARG A 73 5.93 14.44 6.13
N GLU A 74 4.78 14.67 6.78
CA GLU A 74 4.74 14.91 8.23
C GLU A 74 5.22 13.68 9.02
N LEU A 75 4.83 12.47 8.62
CA LEU A 75 5.30 11.23 9.25
C LEU A 75 6.82 11.03 9.09
N VAL A 76 7.34 11.28 7.90
CA VAL A 76 8.78 11.18 7.63
C VAL A 76 9.57 12.17 8.50
N ALA A 77 9.07 13.39 8.65
CA ALA A 77 9.69 14.40 9.51
C ALA A 77 9.59 14.06 11.00
N GLU A 78 8.42 13.65 11.46
CA GLU A 78 8.17 13.30 12.88
C GLU A 78 9.07 12.16 13.37
N TYR A 79 9.30 11.16 12.53
CA TYR A 79 10.10 9.98 12.88
C TYR A 79 11.53 10.04 12.35
N GLU A 80 11.94 11.18 11.80
CA GLU A 80 13.28 11.37 11.20
C GLU A 80 13.64 10.21 10.25
N ALA A 81 12.63 9.73 9.51
CA ALA A 81 12.77 8.58 8.64
C ALA A 81 13.43 8.97 7.31
N LYS A 82 14.15 8.03 6.74
CA LYS A 82 14.72 8.17 5.39
C LYS A 82 13.82 7.43 4.40
N PRO A 83 13.20 8.12 3.42
CA PRO A 83 12.28 7.47 2.49
C PRO A 83 12.86 6.22 1.83
N GLU A 84 14.11 6.29 1.38
CA GLU A 84 14.78 5.20 0.66
C GLU A 84 15.00 3.92 1.47
N SER A 85 15.06 4.02 2.81
CA SER A 85 15.32 2.88 3.68
C SER A 85 14.21 2.55 4.67
N ASP A 86 13.38 3.53 4.99
CA ASP A 86 12.43 3.41 6.11
C ASP A 86 10.96 3.47 5.68
N LEU A 87 10.66 3.91 4.45
CA LEU A 87 9.29 4.06 3.95
C LEU A 87 8.90 2.91 3.03
N ILE A 88 7.83 2.22 3.39
CA ILE A 88 7.15 1.21 2.57
C ILE A 88 5.73 1.70 2.30
N VAL A 89 5.36 1.83 1.03
CA VAL A 89 4.03 2.28 0.61
C VAL A 89 3.27 1.13 -0.04
N ILE A 90 2.06 0.88 0.40
CA ILE A 90 1.15 -0.11 -0.18
C ILE A 90 0.08 0.61 -0.98
N GLN A 91 -0.03 0.29 -2.26
CA GLN A 91 -0.91 0.96 -3.21
C GLN A 91 -1.62 -0.01 -4.14
N ASP A 92 -2.75 0.44 -4.70
CA ASP A 92 -3.42 -0.21 -5.83
C ASP A 92 -2.71 0.12 -7.15
N GLU A 93 -2.84 -0.78 -8.14
CA GLU A 93 -2.21 -0.65 -9.45
C GLU A 93 -3.13 -1.16 -10.56
N LEU A 94 -3.57 -0.25 -11.45
CA LEU A 94 -4.44 -0.59 -12.58
C LEU A 94 -3.72 -1.36 -13.71
N ASP A 95 -2.40 -1.24 -13.79
CA ASP A 95 -1.63 -1.90 -14.85
C ASP A 95 -1.46 -3.41 -14.61
N PHE A 96 -1.83 -3.90 -13.43
CA PHE A 96 -1.70 -5.31 -13.07
C PHE A 96 -3.06 -5.97 -12.83
N PRO A 97 -3.21 -7.24 -13.22
CA PRO A 97 -4.41 -8.01 -12.94
C PRO A 97 -4.71 -8.09 -11.43
N LEU A 98 -6.00 -8.09 -11.09
CA LEU A 98 -6.47 -8.32 -9.74
C LEU A 98 -5.91 -9.63 -9.19
N GLY A 99 -5.39 -9.60 -7.96
CA GLY A 99 -4.77 -10.75 -7.32
C GLY A 99 -3.28 -10.91 -7.60
N THR A 100 -2.64 -9.92 -8.22
CA THR A 100 -1.18 -9.90 -8.41
C THR A 100 -0.53 -8.86 -7.50
N LEU A 101 0.74 -9.05 -7.22
CA LEU A 101 1.53 -8.14 -6.39
C LEU A 101 2.94 -8.00 -6.98
N ARG A 102 3.45 -6.76 -6.98
CA ARG A 102 4.83 -6.45 -7.39
C ARG A 102 5.46 -5.47 -6.41
N ILE A 103 6.74 -5.61 -6.19
CA ILE A 103 7.53 -4.76 -5.30
C ILE A 103 8.56 -4.00 -6.13
N HIS A 104 8.65 -2.68 -5.93
CA HIS A 104 9.61 -1.82 -6.61
C HIS A 104 10.22 -0.81 -5.63
N THR A 105 11.49 -0.46 -5.83
CA THR A 105 12.19 0.51 -4.99
C THR A 105 12.11 1.91 -5.55
N ARG A 106 12.45 2.13 -6.81
CA ARG A 106 12.48 3.44 -7.44
C ARG A 106 11.67 3.44 -8.71
N ARG A 107 10.58 4.19 -8.75
CA ARG A 107 9.68 4.19 -9.89
C ARG A 107 8.84 5.46 -9.96
N SER A 108 8.40 5.83 -11.17
CA SER A 108 7.42 6.91 -11.39
C SER A 108 6.05 6.55 -10.80
N SER A 109 5.15 7.52 -10.74
CA SER A 109 3.78 7.34 -10.24
C SER A 109 2.92 6.44 -11.12
N ALA A 110 3.26 6.28 -12.39
CA ALA A 110 2.44 5.61 -13.41
C ALA A 110 0.97 6.11 -13.41
N GLY A 111 0.77 7.40 -13.11
CA GLY A 111 -0.55 8.03 -13.07
C GLY A 111 -1.33 7.83 -11.75
N HIS A 112 -0.77 7.14 -10.76
CA HIS A 112 -1.41 7.00 -9.44
C HIS A 112 -1.35 8.32 -8.67
N ASN A 113 -2.50 8.94 -8.40
CA ASN A 113 -2.58 10.27 -7.78
C ASN A 113 -1.97 10.33 -6.38
N GLY A 114 -2.09 9.27 -5.58
CA GLY A 114 -1.48 9.21 -4.26
C GLY A 114 0.05 9.17 -4.33
N ILE A 115 0.60 8.36 -5.22
CA ILE A 115 2.06 8.29 -5.44
C ILE A 115 2.60 9.60 -6.01
N GLU A 116 1.88 10.22 -6.94
CA GLU A 116 2.22 11.55 -7.45
C GLU A 116 2.34 12.56 -6.31
N SER A 117 1.38 12.56 -5.40
CA SER A 117 1.36 13.39 -4.20
C SER A 117 2.57 13.12 -3.29
N LEU A 118 2.92 11.86 -3.07
CA LEU A 118 4.10 11.48 -2.27
C LEU A 118 5.40 11.98 -2.91
N ILE A 119 5.58 11.73 -4.19
CA ILE A 119 6.78 12.16 -4.93
C ILE A 119 6.93 13.67 -4.85
N GLY A 120 5.85 14.43 -5.07
CA GLY A 120 5.87 15.88 -4.97
C GLY A 120 6.21 16.39 -3.58
N ALA A 121 5.62 15.79 -2.54
CA ALA A 121 5.82 16.21 -1.15
C ALA A 121 7.19 15.81 -0.58
N LEU A 122 7.71 14.63 -0.94
CA LEU A 122 9.00 14.12 -0.47
C LEU A 122 10.18 14.59 -1.30
N GLY A 123 9.95 15.01 -2.55
CA GLY A 123 11.01 15.39 -3.49
C GLY A 123 11.85 14.21 -3.98
N THR A 124 11.34 12.99 -3.86
CA THR A 124 12.05 11.77 -4.28
C THR A 124 11.09 10.67 -4.70
N GLN A 125 11.54 9.80 -5.60
CA GLN A 125 10.88 8.54 -5.96
C GLN A 125 11.49 7.33 -5.21
N ASP A 126 12.56 7.55 -4.43
CA ASP A 126 13.29 6.51 -3.73
C ASP A 126 12.57 6.11 -2.44
N PHE A 127 11.57 5.28 -2.58
CA PHE A 127 10.91 4.56 -1.49
C PHE A 127 10.32 3.25 -2.01
N LEU A 128 10.20 2.29 -1.12
CA LEU A 128 9.72 0.96 -1.48
C LEU A 128 8.20 0.98 -1.67
N ARG A 129 7.72 0.30 -2.72
CA ARG A 129 6.31 0.17 -3.03
C ARG A 129 5.90 -1.28 -3.16
N ILE A 130 4.82 -1.63 -2.49
CA ILE A 130 4.07 -2.86 -2.70
C ILE A 130 2.86 -2.46 -3.56
N ARG A 131 2.86 -2.90 -4.81
CA ARG A 131 1.84 -2.56 -5.81
C ARG A 131 0.90 -3.75 -5.96
N ILE A 132 -0.35 -3.56 -5.57
CA ILE A 132 -1.39 -4.59 -5.61
C ILE A 132 -2.24 -4.37 -6.85
N GLY A 133 -2.25 -5.31 -7.76
CA GLY A 133 -3.04 -5.26 -9.00
C GLY A 133 -4.53 -5.22 -8.73
N VAL A 134 -5.24 -4.37 -9.46
CA VAL A 134 -6.70 -4.21 -9.35
C VAL A 134 -7.43 -4.30 -10.68
N ALA A 135 -6.73 -4.49 -11.80
CA ALA A 135 -7.38 -4.61 -13.10
C ALA A 135 -8.25 -5.88 -13.17
N PRO A 136 -9.58 -5.75 -13.34
CA PRO A 136 -10.45 -6.91 -13.42
C PRO A 136 -10.36 -7.57 -14.79
N GLU A 137 -10.80 -8.82 -14.91
CA GLU A 137 -10.90 -9.51 -16.20
C GLU A 137 -12.00 -8.90 -17.10
N ARG A 138 -13.06 -8.35 -16.48
CA ARG A 138 -14.12 -7.66 -17.20
C ARG A 138 -13.67 -6.32 -17.75
N LYS A 139 -14.25 -5.89 -18.85
CA LYS A 139 -14.02 -4.53 -19.37
C LYS A 139 -14.55 -3.49 -18.39
N VAL A 140 -13.72 -2.48 -18.14
CA VAL A 140 -14.11 -1.27 -17.41
C VAL A 140 -14.02 -0.08 -18.36
N GLY A 141 -15.00 0.82 -18.29
CA GLY A 141 -15.03 1.98 -19.18
C GLY A 141 -13.99 3.01 -18.81
N ASP A 142 -14.13 3.58 -17.61
CA ASP A 142 -13.22 4.59 -17.06
C ASP A 142 -12.49 4.05 -15.84
N GLY A 143 -11.15 4.07 -15.89
CA GLY A 143 -10.30 3.60 -14.81
C GLY A 143 -10.48 4.36 -13.50
N GLN A 144 -10.68 5.67 -13.58
CA GLN A 144 -10.88 6.51 -12.38
C GLN A 144 -12.20 6.16 -11.69
N SER A 145 -13.28 6.01 -12.44
CA SER A 145 -14.58 5.61 -11.90
C SER A 145 -14.52 4.20 -11.31
N TYR A 146 -13.82 3.28 -11.94
CA TYR A 146 -13.63 1.93 -11.43
C TYR A 146 -12.89 1.94 -10.09
N LEU A 147 -11.84 2.71 -9.94
CA LEU A 147 -11.05 2.79 -8.71
C LEU A 147 -11.87 3.26 -7.50
N LEU A 148 -12.91 4.04 -7.72
CA LEU A 148 -13.77 4.61 -6.69
C LEU A 148 -15.11 3.87 -6.52
N ALA A 149 -15.36 2.83 -7.30
CA ALA A 149 -16.57 2.02 -7.20
C ALA A 149 -16.34 0.78 -6.31
N PRO A 150 -17.34 0.32 -5.56
CA PRO A 150 -17.19 -0.88 -4.75
C PRO A 150 -16.81 -2.12 -5.57
N LEU A 151 -15.86 -2.89 -5.03
CA LEU A 151 -15.50 -4.19 -5.58
C LEU A 151 -16.69 -5.16 -5.52
N ARG A 152 -16.81 -6.01 -6.53
CA ARG A 152 -17.81 -7.08 -6.55
C ARG A 152 -17.45 -8.18 -5.55
N LYS A 153 -18.43 -8.96 -5.12
CA LYS A 153 -18.24 -10.04 -4.15
C LYS A 153 -17.16 -11.04 -4.58
N ALA A 154 -17.13 -11.43 -5.85
CA ALA A 154 -16.12 -12.34 -6.38
C ALA A 154 -14.71 -11.68 -6.37
N GLU A 155 -14.62 -10.38 -6.64
CA GLU A 155 -13.37 -9.61 -6.59
C GLU A 155 -12.86 -9.48 -5.16
N LEU A 156 -13.75 -9.28 -4.17
CA LEU A 156 -13.39 -9.24 -2.76
C LEU A 156 -12.77 -10.53 -2.25
N LYS A 157 -13.17 -11.69 -2.79
CA LYS A 157 -12.54 -12.98 -2.45
C LYS A 157 -11.09 -13.03 -2.92
N VAL A 158 -10.79 -12.50 -4.09
CA VAL A 158 -9.43 -12.41 -4.61
C VAL A 158 -8.62 -11.44 -3.77
N VAL A 159 -9.20 -10.30 -3.42
CA VAL A 159 -8.56 -9.30 -2.54
C VAL A 159 -8.21 -9.91 -1.18
N ASP A 160 -9.09 -10.72 -0.59
CA ASP A 160 -8.83 -11.35 0.69
C ASP A 160 -7.53 -12.19 0.68
N GLY A 161 -7.29 -12.93 -0.38
CA GLY A 161 -6.04 -13.69 -0.56
C GLY A 161 -4.81 -12.81 -0.79
N ILE A 162 -4.93 -11.76 -1.62
CA ILE A 162 -3.78 -10.91 -1.91
C ILE A 162 -3.38 -10.01 -0.72
N LEU A 163 -4.28 -9.70 0.18
CA LEU A 163 -3.95 -8.97 1.41
C LEU A 163 -3.04 -9.80 2.32
N ASP A 164 -3.22 -11.10 2.40
CA ASP A 164 -2.31 -12.00 3.12
C ASP A 164 -0.93 -12.02 2.45
N THR A 165 -0.89 -12.05 1.13
CA THR A 165 0.36 -11.96 0.37
C THR A 165 1.08 -10.63 0.61
N ALA A 166 0.34 -9.52 0.69
CA ALA A 166 0.91 -8.20 1.02
C ALA A 166 1.54 -8.18 2.41
N GLU A 167 0.90 -8.81 3.40
CA GLU A 167 1.48 -8.97 4.74
C GLU A 167 2.77 -9.79 4.70
N ASP A 168 2.78 -10.92 3.99
CA ASP A 168 3.99 -11.74 3.81
C ASP A 168 5.12 -10.95 3.14
N ALA A 169 4.78 -10.12 2.15
CA ALA A 169 5.75 -9.24 1.49
C ALA A 169 6.37 -8.24 2.47
N VAL A 170 5.56 -7.59 3.31
CA VAL A 170 6.05 -6.69 4.36
C VAL A 170 7.00 -7.41 5.32
N LYS A 171 6.61 -8.58 5.80
CA LYS A 171 7.44 -9.40 6.72
C LYS A 171 8.78 -9.77 6.08
N MET A 172 8.77 -10.19 4.81
CA MET A 172 10.00 -10.55 4.10
C MET A 172 10.90 -9.34 3.85
N ILE A 173 10.34 -8.19 3.47
CA ILE A 173 11.10 -6.95 3.30
C ILE A 173 11.84 -6.59 4.59
N LEU A 174 11.16 -6.66 5.72
CA LEU A 174 11.73 -6.29 7.01
C LEU A 174 12.75 -7.31 7.51
N LYS A 175 12.54 -8.60 7.25
CA LYS A 175 13.41 -9.68 7.71
C LYS A 175 14.62 -9.89 6.80
N ASP A 176 14.39 -9.99 5.50
CA ASP A 176 15.39 -10.43 4.51
C ASP A 176 15.81 -9.33 3.53
N GLY A 177 15.19 -8.17 3.58
CA GLY A 177 15.48 -7.01 2.73
C GLY A 177 14.68 -6.96 1.43
N PRO A 178 14.68 -5.78 0.76
CA PRO A 178 13.91 -5.55 -0.45
C PRO A 178 14.27 -6.49 -1.61
N ALA A 179 15.56 -6.78 -1.81
CA ALA A 179 16.02 -7.62 -2.92
C ALA A 179 15.47 -9.04 -2.84
N ALA A 180 15.48 -9.65 -1.66
CA ALA A 180 14.92 -10.98 -1.44
C ALA A 180 13.40 -11.00 -1.68
N ALA A 181 12.70 -9.97 -1.20
CA ALA A 181 11.27 -9.84 -1.41
C ALA A 181 10.92 -9.65 -2.90
N MET A 182 11.65 -8.79 -3.61
CA MET A 182 11.47 -8.63 -5.06
C MET A 182 11.70 -9.92 -5.82
N ASN A 183 12.74 -10.69 -5.46
CA ASN A 183 13.01 -11.98 -6.07
C ASN A 183 11.86 -12.97 -5.90
N ARG A 184 11.25 -12.99 -4.73
CA ARG A 184 10.15 -13.92 -4.43
C ARG A 184 8.84 -13.49 -5.07
N PHE A 185 8.45 -12.23 -4.88
CA PHE A 185 7.10 -11.76 -5.24
C PHE A 185 6.97 -11.23 -6.66
N ASN A 186 8.08 -10.84 -7.32
CA ASN A 186 8.06 -10.33 -8.70
C ASN A 186 8.23 -11.42 -9.75
N ARG A 187 8.34 -12.68 -9.39
CA ARG A 187 8.41 -13.78 -10.37
C ARG A 187 7.12 -13.82 -11.17
N LYS A 188 7.24 -13.86 -12.50
CA LYS A 188 6.12 -14.25 -13.35
C LYS A 188 5.83 -15.70 -13.05
N ASP A 189 4.60 -16.05 -12.77
CA ASP A 189 4.18 -17.44 -12.79
C ASP A 189 4.48 -17.98 -14.19
N GLU A 190 5.40 -18.92 -14.31
CA GLU A 190 5.73 -19.64 -15.57
C GLU A 190 4.58 -20.58 -16.00
N SER A 191 3.40 -20.44 -15.42
CA SER A 191 2.22 -21.25 -15.71
C SER A 191 1.22 -20.50 -16.59
N GLY A 192 1.73 -19.95 -17.68
CA GLY A 192 0.92 -19.27 -18.70
C GLY A 192 1.43 -19.61 -20.10
N GLN A 193 1.32 -20.87 -20.50
CA GLN A 193 1.24 -21.23 -21.92
C GLN A 193 -0.20 -21.11 -22.39
#